data_aa3a092dc559e8e5b702e681b5e4958f
#
_entry.id   aa3a092dc559e8e5b702e681b5e4958f
#
_cell.length_a   1.000
_cell.length_b   1.000
_cell.length_c   1.000
_cell.angle_alpha   90.00
_cell.angle_beta   90.00
_cell.angle_gamma   90.00
#
_symmetry.space_group_name_H-M   'P 1'
#
loop_
_entity.id
_entity.type
_entity.pdbx_description
1 polymer ?
#
loop_
_entity_poly.entity_id
_entity_poly.type
_entity_poly.pdbx_seq_one_letter_code
_entity_poly.pdbx_strand_id
1 'polypeptide(L)'
;MRILLCSLLLAAMYAPMHAQERDFLTGDETDQIKEAQEPNERLALYAKFARQRVALVNNLLSKDRPGRSLLIHDTLDDYNKIIDAIDMVADDAIQRKVDVQQGLGLVAAAEKQMLPLLQKIHDNPSKDADRYEFALKTAIDATADSLDGAQEDLGLRKKAVGERADKEKKAQRDAMAPTEREAKEAADKQAAADEEKAKQQQKTPPTLLRKGEQPPDGALSPKPAGGN
;
A
#
# COMPACT_ATOMS: atom_id res chain seq x y z
N MET A 1 -11.21 -20.78 55.21
CA MET A 1 -11.90 -19.92 54.17
C MET A 1 -11.27 -18.55 53.95
N ARG A 2 -10.28 -18.09 54.71
CA ARG A 2 -9.59 -16.78 54.51
C ARG A 2 -8.37 -16.83 53.59
N ILE A 3 -7.79 -18.02 53.36
CA ILE A 3 -6.57 -18.21 52.55
C ILE A 3 -6.92 -18.33 51.05
N LEU A 4 -8.11 -18.80 50.71
CA LEU A 4 -8.57 -18.93 49.30
C LEU A 4 -8.96 -17.60 48.64
N LEU A 5 -9.26 -16.57 49.43
CA LEU A 5 -9.60 -15.22 48.90
C LEU A 5 -8.36 -14.40 48.51
N CYS A 6 -7.20 -14.66 49.09
CA CYS A 6 -5.96 -13.95 48.76
C CYS A 6 -5.32 -14.42 47.43
N SER A 7 -5.53 -15.70 47.06
CA SER A 7 -4.96 -16.22 45.80
C SER A 7 -5.72 -15.78 44.55
N LEU A 8 -6.99 -15.37 44.69
CA LEU A 8 -7.79 -14.90 43.57
C LEU A 8 -7.46 -13.43 43.18
N LEU A 9 -6.97 -12.63 44.13
CA LEU A 9 -6.59 -11.24 43.89
C LEU A 9 -5.23 -11.06 43.18
N LEU A 10 -4.34 -12.09 43.25
CA LEU A 10 -3.02 -11.99 42.59
C LEU A 10 -3.03 -12.38 41.12
N ALA A 11 -4.08 -13.04 40.63
CA ALA A 11 -4.20 -13.47 39.23
C ALA A 11 -4.70 -12.32 38.30
N ALA A 12 -5.22 -11.24 38.85
CA ALA A 12 -5.78 -10.11 38.06
C ALA A 12 -4.74 -9.10 37.55
N MET A 13 -3.46 -9.25 37.88
CA MET A 13 -2.40 -8.29 37.49
C MET A 13 -1.58 -8.69 36.24
N TYR A 14 -1.88 -9.82 35.62
CA TYR A 14 -1.30 -10.16 34.32
C TYR A 14 -2.18 -9.67 33.17
N ALA A 15 -2.48 -8.38 33.11
CA ALA A 15 -2.90 -7.77 31.87
C ALA A 15 -1.66 -7.77 30.93
N PRO A 16 -1.71 -8.41 29.75
CA PRO A 16 -0.64 -8.24 28.79
C PRO A 16 -0.54 -6.75 28.49
N MET A 17 0.55 -6.11 28.89
CA MET A 17 0.91 -4.80 28.35
C MET A 17 1.11 -5.02 26.84
N HIS A 18 0.05 -4.79 26.06
CA HIS A 18 0.21 -4.54 24.64
C HIS A 18 1.07 -3.27 24.58
N ALA A 19 2.35 -3.44 24.24
CA ALA A 19 3.16 -2.32 23.84
C ALA A 19 2.42 -1.70 22.65
N GLN A 20 1.82 -0.54 22.84
CA GLN A 20 1.14 0.19 21.80
C GLN A 20 2.24 0.53 20.78
N GLU A 21 2.23 -0.15 19.65
CA GLU A 21 3.17 0.10 18.57
C GLU A 21 3.05 1.58 18.19
N ARG A 22 4.17 2.31 18.29
CA ARG A 22 4.19 3.72 17.99
C ARG A 22 3.84 3.94 16.52
N ASP A 23 2.85 4.77 16.25
CA ASP A 23 2.49 5.13 14.88
C ASP A 23 3.67 5.86 14.21
N PHE A 24 4.01 5.45 12.98
CA PHE A 24 5.11 6.03 12.20
C PHE A 24 4.74 7.37 11.54
N LEU A 25 3.43 7.68 11.49
CA LEU A 25 2.90 8.96 11.06
C LEU A 25 2.45 9.79 12.25
N THR A 26 2.61 11.10 12.15
CA THR A 26 1.96 12.02 13.07
C THR A 26 0.45 12.05 12.87
N GLY A 27 -0.32 12.54 13.85
CA GLY A 27 -1.77 12.67 13.71
C GLY A 27 -2.16 13.49 12.47
N ASP A 28 -1.49 14.61 12.24
CA ASP A 28 -1.75 15.48 11.07
C ASP A 28 -1.41 14.79 9.74
N GLU A 29 -0.34 13.99 9.69
CA GLU A 29 0.05 13.19 8.50
C GLU A 29 -1.00 12.09 8.24
N THR A 30 -1.44 11.41 9.29
CA THR A 30 -2.50 10.40 9.21
C THR A 30 -3.80 10.98 8.65
N ASP A 31 -4.18 12.18 9.09
CA ASP A 31 -5.39 12.83 8.60
C ASP A 31 -5.25 13.26 7.13
N GLN A 32 -4.08 13.79 6.71
CA GLN A 32 -3.79 14.05 5.30
C GLN A 32 -3.91 12.79 4.42
N ILE A 33 -3.41 11.63 4.89
CA ILE A 33 -3.54 10.36 4.16
C ILE A 33 -4.99 9.88 4.07
N LYS A 34 -5.80 10.09 5.13
CA LYS A 34 -7.23 9.75 5.11
C LYS A 34 -8.03 10.61 4.13
N GLU A 35 -7.67 11.89 4.01
CA GLU A 35 -8.30 12.82 3.06
C GLU A 35 -7.93 12.51 1.60
N ALA A 36 -6.70 12.07 1.34
CA ALA A 36 -6.24 11.69 0.01
C ALA A 36 -6.91 10.40 -0.46
N GLN A 37 -7.82 10.51 -1.43
CA GLN A 37 -8.56 9.36 -1.97
C GLN A 37 -7.80 8.67 -3.11
N GLU A 38 -7.06 9.45 -3.91
CA GLU A 38 -6.35 8.96 -5.08
C GLU A 38 -4.96 8.42 -4.72
N PRO A 39 -4.55 7.26 -5.28
CA PRO A 39 -3.23 6.68 -5.02
C PRO A 39 -2.07 7.61 -5.35
N ASN A 40 -2.16 8.39 -6.43
CA ASN A 40 -1.13 9.36 -6.81
C ASN A 40 -0.94 10.45 -5.74
N GLU A 41 -2.03 10.91 -5.10
CA GLU A 41 -1.97 11.89 -4.02
C GLU A 41 -1.34 11.29 -2.77
N ARG A 42 -1.70 10.05 -2.41
CA ARG A 42 -1.09 9.32 -1.29
C ARG A 42 0.41 9.12 -1.48
N LEU A 43 0.83 8.70 -2.68
CA LEU A 43 2.25 8.56 -3.02
C LEU A 43 3.01 9.88 -2.88
N ALA A 44 2.43 10.99 -3.33
CA ALA A 44 3.03 12.32 -3.18
C ALA A 44 3.16 12.74 -1.71
N LEU A 45 2.17 12.44 -0.86
CA LEU A 45 2.21 12.71 0.57
C LEU A 45 3.28 11.88 1.27
N TYR A 46 3.33 10.57 1.03
CA TYR A 46 4.35 9.72 1.61
C TYR A 46 5.77 10.15 1.21
N ALA A 47 5.99 10.49 -0.06
CA ALA A 47 7.27 11.03 -0.52
C ALA A 47 7.64 12.35 0.18
N LYS A 48 6.68 13.21 0.48
CA LYS A 48 6.86 14.43 1.29
C LYS A 48 7.26 14.07 2.73
N PHE A 49 6.58 13.14 3.37
CA PHE A 49 6.85 12.72 4.75
C PHE A 49 8.22 12.05 4.88
N ALA A 50 8.59 11.21 3.91
CA ALA A 50 9.93 10.62 3.83
C ALA A 50 11.04 11.69 3.80
N ARG A 51 10.90 12.72 2.96
CA ARG A 51 11.84 13.85 2.91
C ARG A 51 11.94 14.57 4.26
N GLN A 52 10.81 14.74 4.97
CA GLN A 52 10.79 15.38 6.29
C GLN A 52 11.57 14.54 7.32
N ARG A 53 11.47 13.20 7.27
CA ARG A 53 12.26 12.30 8.15
C ARG A 53 13.75 12.43 7.86
N VAL A 54 14.19 12.42 6.60
CA VAL A 54 15.61 12.62 6.24
C VAL A 54 16.10 14.00 6.68
N ALA A 55 15.32 15.05 6.50
CA ALA A 55 15.65 16.40 6.96
C ALA A 55 15.80 16.46 8.49
N LEU A 56 14.91 15.76 9.22
CA LEU A 56 14.97 15.68 10.68
C LEU A 56 16.23 14.94 11.14
N VAL A 57 16.60 13.81 10.52
CA VAL A 57 17.84 13.09 10.80
C VAL A 57 19.07 14.01 10.62
N ASN A 58 19.15 14.74 9.50
CA ASN A 58 20.23 15.69 9.25
C ASN A 58 20.29 16.79 10.31
N ASN A 59 19.14 17.30 10.77
CA ASN A 59 19.09 18.32 11.84
C ASN A 59 19.56 17.73 13.18
N LEU A 60 19.15 16.51 13.52
CA LEU A 60 19.60 15.83 14.74
C LEU A 60 21.11 15.59 14.73
N LEU A 61 21.67 15.22 13.59
CA LEU A 61 23.11 15.02 13.42
C LEU A 61 23.93 16.32 13.54
N SER A 62 23.35 17.46 13.16
CA SER A 62 24.04 18.77 13.23
C SER A 62 24.28 19.26 14.66
N LYS A 63 23.62 18.69 15.66
CA LYS A 63 23.67 19.11 17.06
C LYS A 63 24.03 17.94 17.96
N ASP A 64 25.15 18.03 18.68
CA ASP A 64 25.49 17.00 19.66
C ASP A 64 24.69 17.21 20.95
N ARG A 65 23.66 16.36 21.14
CA ARG A 65 22.78 16.41 22.33
C ARG A 65 22.57 14.99 22.89
N PRO A 66 22.49 14.88 24.24
CA PRO A 66 22.14 13.60 24.85
C PRO A 66 20.81 13.04 24.32
N GLY A 67 20.77 11.75 24.01
CA GLY A 67 19.57 11.07 23.52
C GLY A 67 19.27 11.21 22.02
N ARG A 68 20.06 12.03 21.26
CA ARG A 68 19.84 12.21 19.81
C ARG A 68 19.88 10.91 19.02
N SER A 69 20.75 9.96 19.41
CA SER A 69 20.89 8.69 18.70
C SER A 69 19.61 7.83 18.72
N LEU A 70 18.86 7.89 19.83
CA LEU A 70 17.57 7.23 19.91
C LEU A 70 16.54 7.91 18.98
N LEU A 71 16.52 9.25 18.96
CA LEU A 71 15.62 9.98 18.06
C LEU A 71 15.98 9.77 16.60
N ILE A 72 17.27 9.63 16.25
CA ILE A 72 17.71 9.30 14.90
C ILE A 72 17.24 7.90 14.52
N HIS A 73 17.45 6.91 15.40
CA HIS A 73 16.98 5.55 15.20
C HIS A 73 15.47 5.52 14.95
N ASP A 74 14.71 6.11 15.84
CA ASP A 74 13.24 6.15 15.73
C ASP A 74 12.76 6.86 14.45
N THR A 75 13.45 7.95 14.05
CA THR A 75 13.11 8.67 12.82
C THR A 75 13.42 7.86 11.56
N LEU A 76 14.51 7.06 11.59
CA LEU A 76 14.85 6.15 10.49
C LEU A 76 13.89 4.96 10.42
N ASP A 77 13.42 4.45 11.55
CA ASP A 77 12.36 3.43 11.59
C ASP A 77 11.04 3.95 11.00
N ASP A 78 10.65 5.18 11.36
CA ASP A 78 9.48 5.83 10.76
C ASP A 78 9.67 6.02 9.24
N TYR A 79 10.87 6.41 8.82
CA TYR A 79 11.21 6.53 7.40
C TYR A 79 11.05 5.20 6.66
N ASN A 80 11.60 4.11 7.20
CA ASN A 80 11.51 2.79 6.60
C ASN A 80 10.04 2.37 6.41
N LYS A 81 9.20 2.55 7.43
CA LYS A 81 7.75 2.27 7.35
C LYS A 81 7.03 3.15 6.31
N ILE A 82 7.49 4.38 6.09
CA ILE A 82 6.96 5.26 5.03
C ILE A 82 7.34 4.73 3.64
N ILE A 83 8.57 4.26 3.44
CA ILE A 83 8.98 3.65 2.16
C ILE A 83 8.16 2.38 1.89
N ASP A 84 8.00 1.50 2.88
CA ASP A 84 7.15 0.32 2.77
C ASP A 84 5.70 0.69 2.39
N ALA A 85 5.16 1.77 2.98
CA ALA A 85 3.81 2.25 2.66
C ALA A 85 3.70 2.79 1.22
N ILE A 86 4.75 3.39 0.67
CA ILE A 86 4.81 3.80 -0.75
C ILE A 86 4.64 2.58 -1.65
N ASP A 87 5.42 1.52 -1.41
CA ASP A 87 5.36 0.31 -2.21
C ASP A 87 4.00 -0.41 -2.09
N MET A 88 3.44 -0.47 -0.88
CA MET A 88 2.11 -1.04 -0.66
C MET A 88 1.02 -0.28 -1.43
N VAL A 89 1.04 1.05 -1.42
CA VAL A 89 0.05 1.88 -2.15
C VAL A 89 0.22 1.72 -3.66
N ALA A 90 1.45 1.67 -4.16
CA ALA A 90 1.75 1.48 -5.56
C ALA A 90 1.28 0.09 -6.04
N ASP A 91 1.61 -0.96 -5.32
CA ASP A 91 1.26 -2.34 -5.68
C ASP A 91 -0.26 -2.58 -5.62
N ASP A 92 -0.95 -2.07 -4.59
CA ASP A 92 -2.42 -2.14 -4.50
C ASP A 92 -3.09 -1.40 -5.67
N ALA A 93 -2.63 -0.21 -6.01
CA ALA A 93 -3.17 0.55 -7.14
C ALA A 93 -2.93 -0.17 -8.48
N ILE A 94 -1.74 -0.73 -8.69
CA ILE A 94 -1.42 -1.53 -9.89
C ILE A 94 -2.32 -2.76 -9.97
N GLN A 95 -2.53 -3.46 -8.85
CA GLN A 95 -3.41 -4.63 -8.78
C GLN A 95 -4.86 -4.28 -9.15
N ARG A 96 -5.33 -3.11 -8.71
CA ARG A 96 -6.65 -2.55 -9.07
C ARG A 96 -6.69 -1.91 -10.45
N LYS A 97 -5.58 -1.90 -11.21
CA LYS A 97 -5.44 -1.29 -12.54
C LYS A 97 -5.67 0.23 -12.55
N VAL A 98 -5.34 0.89 -11.45
CA VAL A 98 -5.34 2.35 -11.34
C VAL A 98 -3.99 2.88 -11.85
N ASP A 99 -4.00 4.01 -12.56
CA ASP A 99 -2.78 4.63 -13.04
C ASP A 99 -2.04 5.35 -11.89
N VAL A 100 -0.78 4.97 -11.69
CA VAL A 100 0.11 5.53 -10.64
C VAL A 100 1.40 6.14 -11.21
N GLN A 101 1.46 6.32 -12.52
CA GLN A 101 2.69 6.79 -13.18
C GLN A 101 3.14 8.16 -12.66
N GLN A 102 2.20 9.08 -12.42
CA GLN A 102 2.50 10.40 -11.87
C GLN A 102 3.06 10.31 -10.44
N GLY A 103 2.41 9.52 -9.57
CA GLY A 103 2.83 9.33 -8.19
C GLY A 103 4.20 8.67 -8.09
N LEU A 104 4.45 7.60 -8.85
CA LEU A 104 5.73 6.93 -8.92
C LEU A 104 6.84 7.84 -9.45
N GLY A 105 6.55 8.72 -10.41
CA GLY A 105 7.49 9.73 -10.86
C GLY A 105 7.90 10.71 -9.75
N LEU A 106 6.97 11.13 -8.90
CA LEU A 106 7.24 11.99 -7.73
C LEU A 106 8.05 11.26 -6.66
N VAL A 107 7.73 9.98 -6.41
CA VAL A 107 8.47 9.11 -5.50
C VAL A 107 9.92 8.97 -5.97
N ALA A 108 10.14 8.53 -7.20
CA ALA A 108 11.49 8.37 -7.78
C ALA A 108 12.30 9.66 -7.72
N ALA A 109 11.68 10.81 -7.98
CA ALA A 109 12.35 12.12 -7.87
C ALA A 109 12.74 12.45 -6.43
N ALA A 110 11.92 12.04 -5.45
CA ALA A 110 12.22 12.21 -4.03
C ALA A 110 13.38 11.31 -3.58
N GLU A 111 13.31 10.03 -3.91
CA GLU A 111 14.28 9.00 -3.53
C GLU A 111 15.66 9.26 -4.13
N LYS A 112 15.74 9.71 -5.38
CA LYS A 112 16.98 10.19 -6.01
C LYS A 112 17.67 11.30 -5.22
N GLN A 113 16.92 12.09 -4.48
CA GLN A 113 17.47 13.16 -3.63
C GLN A 113 17.82 12.65 -2.23
N MET A 114 17.04 11.72 -1.68
CA MET A 114 17.21 11.21 -0.32
C MET A 114 18.33 10.18 -0.22
N LEU A 115 18.44 9.27 -1.18
CA LEU A 115 19.41 8.19 -1.18
C LEU A 115 20.86 8.68 -0.99
N PRO A 116 21.38 9.67 -1.74
CA PRO A 116 22.74 10.17 -1.52
C PRO A 116 22.92 10.88 -0.17
N LEU A 117 21.85 11.44 0.42
CA LEU A 117 21.94 12.02 1.75
C LEU A 117 22.07 10.95 2.83
N LEU A 118 21.32 9.85 2.73
CA LEU A 118 21.44 8.71 3.64
C LEU A 118 22.81 8.04 3.51
N GLN A 119 23.29 7.83 2.29
CA GLN A 119 24.63 7.30 2.01
C GLN A 119 25.72 8.20 2.61
N LYS A 120 25.62 9.51 2.47
CA LYS A 120 26.56 10.46 3.06
C LYS A 120 26.61 10.36 4.59
N ILE A 121 25.46 10.12 5.24
CA ILE A 121 25.40 9.91 6.70
C ILE A 121 26.14 8.61 7.07
N HIS A 122 25.93 7.54 6.29
CA HIS A 122 26.60 6.26 6.49
C HIS A 122 28.13 6.36 6.30
N ASP A 123 28.57 7.06 5.27
CA ASP A 123 30.00 7.23 4.94
C ASP A 123 30.75 8.14 5.92
N ASN A 124 30.02 8.98 6.66
CA ASN A 124 30.57 9.90 7.65
C ASN A 124 29.93 9.67 9.02
N PRO A 125 30.20 8.52 9.66
CA PRO A 125 29.54 8.14 10.90
C PRO A 125 29.88 9.09 12.05
N SER A 126 28.86 9.44 12.83
CA SER A 126 29.04 10.17 14.08
C SER A 126 29.52 9.21 15.18
N LYS A 127 29.98 9.75 16.33
CA LYS A 127 30.49 8.94 17.43
C LYS A 127 29.51 7.94 18.04
N ASP A 128 28.22 8.18 17.85
CA ASP A 128 27.09 7.38 18.35
C ASP A 128 26.36 6.62 17.24
N ALA A 129 26.98 6.46 16.07
CA ALA A 129 26.41 5.83 14.87
C ALA A 129 25.98 4.37 15.13
N ASP A 130 26.73 3.62 15.91
CA ASP A 130 26.44 2.21 16.24
C ASP A 130 24.99 1.99 16.73
N ARG A 131 24.38 3.02 17.31
CA ARG A 131 23.02 2.95 17.87
C ARG A 131 21.90 3.02 16.82
N TYR A 132 22.20 3.51 15.63
CA TYR A 132 21.23 3.66 14.55
C TYR A 132 21.74 3.13 13.19
N GLU A 133 22.94 2.52 13.17
CA GLU A 133 23.56 2.01 11.95
C GLU A 133 22.66 1.03 11.20
N PHE A 134 22.03 0.10 11.93
CA PHE A 134 21.12 -0.88 11.32
C PHE A 134 19.93 -0.21 10.66
N ALA A 135 19.24 0.71 11.35
CA ALA A 135 18.10 1.44 10.80
C ALA A 135 18.50 2.30 9.59
N LEU A 136 19.71 2.90 9.62
CA LEU A 136 20.26 3.68 8.51
C LEU A 136 20.55 2.80 7.29
N LYS A 137 21.18 1.65 7.50
CA LYS A 137 21.45 0.70 6.41
C LYS A 137 20.15 0.21 5.79
N THR A 138 19.17 -0.18 6.62
CA THR A 138 17.82 -0.54 6.14
C THR A 138 17.20 0.58 5.32
N ALA A 139 17.34 1.85 5.77
CA ALA A 139 16.82 3.00 5.03
C ALA A 139 17.48 3.18 3.66
N ILE A 140 18.79 2.97 3.56
CA ILE A 140 19.52 3.03 2.29
C ILE A 140 19.04 1.92 1.35
N ASP A 141 19.00 0.68 1.84
CA ASP A 141 18.61 -0.48 1.06
C ASP A 141 17.15 -0.35 0.58
N ALA A 142 16.21 -0.04 1.49
CA ALA A 142 14.80 0.16 1.16
C ALA A 142 14.60 1.30 0.15
N THR A 143 15.33 2.43 0.29
CA THR A 143 15.24 3.53 -0.69
C THR A 143 15.76 3.13 -2.06
N ALA A 144 16.85 2.36 -2.12
CA ALA A 144 17.40 1.89 -3.38
C ALA A 144 16.42 0.94 -4.09
N ASP A 145 15.87 -0.03 -3.36
CA ASP A 145 14.92 -1.00 -3.88
C ASP A 145 13.62 -0.34 -4.35
N SER A 146 13.07 0.60 -3.56
CA SER A 146 11.86 1.36 -3.93
C SER A 146 12.10 2.25 -5.16
N LEU A 147 13.27 2.92 -5.24
CA LEU A 147 13.65 3.72 -6.39
C LEU A 147 13.73 2.89 -7.68
N ASP A 148 14.33 1.70 -7.60
CA ASP A 148 14.41 0.78 -8.73
C ASP A 148 12.99 0.34 -9.15
N GLY A 149 12.14 -0.02 -8.20
CA GLY A 149 10.74 -0.35 -8.44
C GLY A 149 9.92 0.81 -9.03
N ALA A 150 10.17 2.05 -8.58
CA ALA A 150 9.48 3.23 -9.10
C ALA A 150 9.94 3.63 -10.52
N GLN A 151 11.14 3.21 -10.94
CA GLN A 151 11.69 3.43 -12.28
C GLN A 151 11.45 2.27 -13.23
N GLU A 152 11.08 1.10 -12.71
CA GLU A 152 10.79 -0.09 -13.51
C GLU A 152 9.66 0.19 -14.49
N ASP A 153 9.73 -0.47 -15.68
CA ASP A 153 8.61 -0.43 -16.62
C ASP A 153 7.33 -0.92 -15.95
N LEU A 154 6.28 -0.08 -15.98
CA LEU A 154 4.98 -0.42 -15.38
C LEU A 154 4.40 -1.74 -15.88
N GLY A 155 4.77 -2.17 -17.08
CA GLY A 155 4.38 -3.47 -17.62
C GLY A 155 5.04 -4.62 -16.87
N LEU A 156 6.34 -4.51 -16.55
CA LEU A 156 7.08 -5.50 -15.77
C LEU A 156 6.59 -5.51 -14.32
N ARG A 157 6.41 -4.34 -13.71
CA ARG A 157 5.88 -4.24 -12.35
C ARG A 157 4.46 -4.82 -12.24
N LYS A 158 3.56 -4.53 -13.19
CA LYS A 158 2.21 -5.13 -13.27
C LYS A 158 2.26 -6.66 -13.33
N LYS A 159 3.19 -7.21 -14.12
CA LYS A 159 3.38 -8.66 -14.21
C LYS A 159 3.87 -9.25 -12.89
N ALA A 160 4.88 -8.65 -12.26
CA ALA A 160 5.43 -9.10 -10.99
C ALA A 160 4.38 -9.05 -9.85
N VAL A 161 3.59 -7.98 -9.76
CA VAL A 161 2.49 -7.84 -8.79
C VAL A 161 1.42 -8.90 -9.03
N GLY A 162 1.04 -9.16 -10.30
CA GLY A 162 0.10 -10.23 -10.64
C GLY A 162 0.60 -11.62 -10.22
N GLU A 163 1.86 -11.93 -10.49
CA GLU A 163 2.46 -13.21 -10.10
C GLU A 163 2.54 -13.40 -8.58
N ARG A 164 2.81 -12.34 -7.81
CA ARG A 164 2.78 -12.37 -6.33
C ARG A 164 1.37 -12.65 -5.82
N ALA A 165 0.38 -11.92 -6.33
CA ALA A 165 -1.03 -12.10 -5.96
C ALA A 165 -1.53 -13.52 -6.26
N ASP A 166 -1.13 -14.11 -7.38
CA ASP A 166 -1.50 -15.48 -7.75
C ASP A 166 -0.83 -16.52 -6.84
N LYS A 167 0.44 -16.30 -6.46
CA LYS A 167 1.16 -17.14 -5.48
C LYS A 167 0.49 -17.09 -4.11
N GLU A 168 0.12 -15.90 -3.65
CA GLU A 168 -0.58 -15.72 -2.36
C GLU A 168 -1.94 -16.39 -2.35
N LYS A 169 -2.75 -16.20 -3.41
CA LYS A 169 -4.05 -16.88 -3.56
C LYS A 169 -3.89 -18.39 -3.57
N LYS A 170 -2.84 -18.90 -4.22
CA LYS A 170 -2.53 -20.33 -4.22
C LYS A 170 -2.15 -20.80 -2.83
N ALA A 171 -1.24 -20.11 -2.15
CA ALA A 171 -0.82 -20.45 -0.79
C ALA A 171 -1.99 -20.43 0.19
N GLN A 172 -2.89 -19.43 0.09
CA GLN A 172 -4.11 -19.36 0.89
C GLN A 172 -5.04 -20.55 0.63
N ARG A 173 -5.24 -20.92 -0.63
CA ARG A 173 -6.04 -22.11 -1.00
C ARG A 173 -5.43 -23.40 -0.47
N ASP A 174 -4.10 -23.53 -0.57
CA ASP A 174 -3.40 -24.73 -0.12
C ASP A 174 -3.43 -24.87 1.43
N ALA A 175 -3.52 -23.76 2.15
CA ALA A 175 -3.67 -23.71 3.61
C ALA A 175 -5.11 -23.95 4.11
N MET A 176 -6.13 -23.84 3.23
CA MET A 176 -7.54 -24.09 3.59
C MET A 176 -7.85 -25.59 3.77
N ALA A 177 -8.75 -25.88 4.70
CA ALA A 177 -9.31 -27.24 4.83
C ALA A 177 -10.03 -27.65 3.54
N PRO A 178 -10.04 -28.96 3.18
CA PRO A 178 -10.65 -29.43 1.93
C PRO A 178 -12.11 -28.96 1.73
N THR A 179 -12.91 -29.00 2.78
CA THR A 179 -14.33 -28.59 2.76
C THR A 179 -14.49 -27.07 2.53
N GLU A 180 -13.60 -26.24 3.09
CA GLU A 180 -13.62 -24.79 2.87
C GLU A 180 -13.16 -24.43 1.46
N ARG A 181 -12.20 -25.19 0.92
CA ARG A 181 -11.71 -25.02 -0.45
C ARG A 181 -12.84 -25.27 -1.47
N GLU A 182 -13.58 -26.37 -1.32
CA GLU A 182 -14.72 -26.70 -2.18
C GLU A 182 -15.83 -25.63 -2.11
N ALA A 183 -16.16 -25.17 -0.90
CA ALA A 183 -17.15 -24.13 -0.69
C ALA A 183 -16.74 -22.79 -1.36
N LYS A 184 -15.47 -22.42 -1.26
CA LYS A 184 -14.93 -21.21 -1.88
C LYS A 184 -14.92 -21.33 -3.42
N GLU A 185 -14.50 -22.45 -3.96
CA GLU A 185 -14.51 -22.69 -5.42
C GLU A 185 -15.93 -22.65 -5.99
N ALA A 186 -16.93 -23.15 -5.26
CA ALA A 186 -18.31 -23.06 -5.65
C ALA A 186 -18.82 -21.61 -5.64
N ALA A 187 -18.48 -20.84 -4.61
CA ALA A 187 -18.81 -19.43 -4.49
C ALA A 187 -18.15 -18.56 -5.58
N ASP A 188 -16.87 -18.79 -5.87
CA ASP A 188 -16.14 -18.08 -6.92
C ASP A 188 -16.72 -18.37 -8.32
N LYS A 189 -17.09 -19.62 -8.60
CA LYS A 189 -17.78 -19.99 -9.86
C LYS A 189 -19.14 -19.32 -10.00
N GLN A 190 -19.88 -19.21 -8.90
CA GLN A 190 -21.19 -18.57 -8.90
C GLN A 190 -21.07 -17.05 -9.11
N ALA A 191 -20.11 -16.41 -8.43
CA ALA A 191 -19.81 -14.99 -8.61
C ALA A 191 -19.38 -14.66 -10.05
N ALA A 192 -18.52 -15.49 -10.66
CA ALA A 192 -18.10 -15.33 -12.05
C ALA A 192 -19.28 -15.47 -13.05
N ALA A 193 -20.17 -16.43 -12.81
CA ALA A 193 -21.38 -16.63 -13.65
C ALA A 193 -22.35 -15.45 -13.52
N ASP A 194 -22.49 -14.88 -12.33
CA ASP A 194 -23.36 -13.73 -12.08
C ASP A 194 -22.77 -12.44 -12.69
N GLU A 195 -21.44 -12.26 -12.64
CA GLU A 195 -20.76 -11.16 -13.31
C GLU A 195 -20.88 -11.23 -14.85
N GLU A 196 -20.79 -12.42 -15.42
CA GLU A 196 -20.99 -12.62 -16.85
C GLU A 196 -22.43 -12.31 -17.28
N LYS A 197 -23.43 -12.73 -16.49
CA LYS A 197 -24.85 -12.37 -16.72
C LYS A 197 -25.06 -10.86 -16.62
N ALA A 198 -24.47 -10.19 -15.65
CA ALA A 198 -24.57 -8.74 -15.51
C ALA A 198 -23.95 -8.00 -16.71
N LYS A 199 -22.80 -8.45 -17.20
CA LYS A 199 -22.15 -7.90 -18.42
C LYS A 199 -23.00 -8.13 -19.68
N GLN A 200 -23.72 -9.26 -19.79
CA GLN A 200 -24.60 -9.52 -20.90
C GLN A 200 -25.87 -8.65 -20.84
N GLN A 201 -26.40 -8.40 -19.65
CA GLN A 201 -27.56 -7.50 -19.47
C GLN A 201 -27.21 -6.02 -19.77
N GLN A 202 -25.98 -5.58 -19.50
CA GLN A 202 -25.53 -4.23 -19.86
C GLN A 202 -25.30 -4.03 -21.36
N LYS A 203 -25.11 -5.11 -22.13
CA LYS A 203 -24.94 -5.04 -23.59
C LYS A 203 -26.29 -4.97 -24.35
N THR A 204 -27.41 -5.26 -23.70
CA THR A 204 -28.75 -5.04 -24.27
C THR A 204 -29.20 -3.62 -23.97
N PRO A 205 -29.42 -2.75 -24.99
CA PRO A 205 -29.94 -1.41 -24.76
C PRO A 205 -31.28 -1.49 -24.01
N PRO A 206 -31.57 -0.59 -23.08
CA PRO A 206 -32.82 -0.57 -22.37
C PRO A 206 -33.97 -0.35 -23.35
N THR A 207 -34.82 -1.36 -23.51
CA THR A 207 -36.04 -1.25 -24.32
C THR A 207 -37.05 -0.44 -23.52
N LEU A 208 -37.26 0.83 -23.90
CA LEU A 208 -38.28 1.71 -23.31
C LEU A 208 -39.71 1.34 -23.66
N LEU A 209 -39.91 0.25 -24.39
CA LEU A 209 -41.22 -0.23 -24.78
C LEU A 209 -41.84 -1.12 -23.69
N ARG A 210 -43.03 -0.76 -23.22
CA ARG A 210 -43.85 -1.62 -22.35
C ARG A 210 -44.29 -2.87 -23.14
N LYS A 211 -44.40 -4.00 -22.46
CA LYS A 211 -44.87 -5.27 -23.03
C LYS A 211 -46.23 -5.06 -23.67
N GLY A 212 -46.26 -5.03 -25.03
CA GLY A 212 -47.49 -4.81 -25.82
C GLY A 212 -47.52 -3.57 -26.71
N GLU A 213 -46.52 -2.67 -26.63
CA GLU A 213 -46.39 -1.54 -27.56
C GLU A 213 -45.56 -1.93 -28.79
N GLN A 214 -46.13 -1.73 -29.98
CA GLN A 214 -45.40 -1.84 -31.24
C GLN A 214 -44.51 -0.58 -31.43
N PRO A 215 -43.28 -0.73 -31.97
CA PRO A 215 -42.45 0.43 -32.30
C PRO A 215 -43.15 1.31 -33.35
N PRO A 216 -43.04 2.65 -33.24
CA PRO A 216 -43.61 3.53 -34.24
C PRO A 216 -42.97 3.27 -35.61
N ASP A 217 -43.79 3.10 -36.63
CA ASP A 217 -43.39 2.99 -38.02
C ASP A 217 -42.60 4.22 -38.43
N GLY A 218 -41.24 4.10 -38.57
CA GLY A 218 -40.38 5.19 -38.95
C GLY A 218 -38.94 5.14 -38.53
N ALA A 219 -38.46 4.10 -37.85
CA ALA A 219 -37.03 3.92 -37.56
C ALA A 219 -36.28 3.53 -38.84
N LEU A 220 -35.68 4.54 -39.48
CA LEU A 220 -34.87 4.45 -40.69
C LEU A 220 -33.73 3.44 -40.50
N SER A 221 -33.76 2.38 -41.29
CA SER A 221 -32.59 1.52 -41.52
C SER A 221 -31.41 2.34 -42.05
N PRO A 222 -30.19 2.17 -41.59
CA PRO A 222 -29.04 2.83 -42.19
C PRO A 222 -28.82 2.27 -43.59
N LYS A 223 -28.87 3.16 -44.58
CA LYS A 223 -28.58 2.91 -45.98
C LYS A 223 -27.09 2.53 -46.15
N PRO A 224 -26.74 1.42 -46.83
CA PRO A 224 -25.36 1.09 -47.09
C PRO A 224 -24.76 2.17 -48.01
N ALA A 225 -23.62 2.73 -47.63
CA ALA A 225 -22.82 3.61 -48.46
C ALA A 225 -22.25 2.79 -49.62
N GLY A 226 -22.82 2.96 -50.81
CA GLY A 226 -22.27 2.45 -52.05
C GLY A 226 -21.05 3.27 -52.43
N GLY A 227 -19.97 2.59 -52.86
CA GLY A 227 -18.77 3.17 -53.37
C GLY A 227 -18.95 3.87 -54.73
N ASN A 228 -18.09 4.79 -54.93
CA ASN A 228 -17.43 5.08 -56.21
C ASN A 228 -16.10 5.75 -55.91
#